data_7de1ef2bdf5581abe70911ac6bf9657c
#
_entry.id   7de1ef2bdf5581abe70911ac6bf9657c
#
_cell.length_a   1.000
_cell.length_b   1.000
_cell.length_c   1.000
_cell.angle_alpha   90.00
_cell.angle_beta   90.00
_cell.angle_gamma   90.00
#
_symmetry.space_group_name_H-M   'P 1'
#
loop_
_entity.id
_entity.type
_entity.pdbx_description
1 polymer ?
#
loop_
_entity_poly.entity_id
_entity_poly.type
_entity_poly.pdbx_seq_one_letter_code
_entity_poly.pdbx_strand_id
1 'polypeptide(L)'
;MKSDSPSFEEQQFTRAQHRISIRRLLNRDKTPLAILLAAAVVGTLAGLVGVAFEKAVNAVLNWRVGTVAGFADSRWLVWVGAFGLSALFAMVGYFLVRKFAPEAGGSGIPEIEGALEELRPVRWWRVIPVKFIGGMGTLGAGMVLGREGPTVQLGGNVGRMVGDLFRMRSAEARHTLLATGAAAGLSAAFNAPLAGILFIIEEMRAQFRYNLISIKAVFTGVIMSSIVFRLFNGEGAVIEVGKLTNAPVNTLWLYLILGMIFGVVGPLFNTCILRAQDMFQRIHGGNTTKWVLMGGLLGGMCGVLGFIEPNAAGGGFGLIPIAAAGNFSVGLLLFMFISRVITTVLCFSSGAPGGIFAPMLALGTLLGTAFGIAAKVGFPAYHLDAGTFAVAGMGALLAASLRAPLTGIVLVLEMTDNYQLILPMIITCLGATLLAQFLGGKPLYSTILARTLAKQEAERAAAQNT
;
A
#
# COMPACT_ATOMS: atom_id res chain seq x y z
N MET A 1 13.94 69.15 8.28
CA MET A 1 13.93 67.71 7.94
C MET A 1 14.77 67.53 6.68
N LYS A 2 16.03 67.06 6.81
CA LYS A 2 16.84 66.68 5.66
C LYS A 2 16.40 65.29 5.26
N SER A 3 15.96 65.13 4.02
CA SER A 3 15.71 63.80 3.41
C SER A 3 17.05 63.22 3.04
N ASP A 4 17.56 62.29 3.84
CA ASP A 4 18.71 61.49 3.47
C ASP A 4 18.33 60.59 2.29
N SER A 5 18.67 61.06 1.09
CA SER A 5 18.64 60.20 -0.09
C SER A 5 19.76 59.17 0.01
N PRO A 6 19.49 57.84 -0.17
CA PRO A 6 20.50 56.82 -0.04
C PRO A 6 21.70 57.10 -0.97
N SER A 7 22.90 56.87 -0.48
CA SER A 7 24.13 57.09 -1.23
C SER A 7 24.20 56.23 -2.52
N PHE A 8 24.95 56.67 -3.51
CA PHE A 8 25.09 55.95 -4.78
C PHE A 8 25.55 54.49 -4.59
N GLU A 9 26.41 54.27 -3.58
CA GLU A 9 26.86 52.92 -3.21
C GLU A 9 25.73 52.09 -2.59
N GLU A 10 24.91 52.62 -1.72
CA GLU A 10 23.75 51.93 -1.16
C GLU A 10 22.72 51.56 -2.22
N GLN A 11 22.50 52.43 -3.21
CA GLN A 11 21.60 52.14 -4.34
C GLN A 11 22.18 51.06 -5.23
N GLN A 12 23.50 51.00 -5.48
CA GLN A 12 24.16 49.94 -6.23
C GLN A 12 24.12 48.63 -5.48
N PHE A 13 24.33 48.61 -4.17
CA PHE A 13 24.30 47.43 -3.32
C PHE A 13 22.86 46.83 -3.29
N THR A 14 21.86 47.68 -3.13
CA THR A 14 20.46 47.27 -3.13
C THR A 14 20.03 46.69 -4.50
N ARG A 15 20.48 47.28 -5.62
CA ARG A 15 20.22 46.78 -6.98
C ARG A 15 20.94 45.43 -7.24
N ALA A 16 22.15 45.25 -6.73
CA ALA A 16 22.90 44.00 -6.83
C ALA A 16 22.20 42.89 -6.02
N GLN A 17 21.80 43.17 -4.79
CA GLN A 17 21.03 42.23 -3.98
C GLN A 17 19.68 41.85 -4.64
N HIS A 18 18.97 42.82 -5.24
CA HIS A 18 17.72 42.57 -5.97
C HIS A 18 17.93 41.67 -7.19
N ARG A 19 19.01 41.92 -7.98
CA ARG A 19 19.38 41.08 -9.12
C ARG A 19 19.77 39.67 -8.70
N ILE A 20 20.47 39.50 -7.56
CA ILE A 20 20.83 38.19 -7.01
C ILE A 20 19.58 37.46 -6.54
N SER A 21 18.67 38.17 -5.90
CA SER A 21 17.38 37.59 -5.43
C SER A 21 16.49 37.19 -6.59
N ILE A 22 16.37 38.01 -7.64
CA ILE A 22 15.63 37.70 -8.85
C ILE A 22 16.27 36.52 -9.61
N ARG A 23 17.60 36.47 -9.76
CA ARG A 23 18.29 35.32 -10.35
C ARG A 23 18.11 34.04 -9.53
N ARG A 24 18.11 34.13 -8.18
CA ARG A 24 17.81 33.00 -7.31
C ARG A 24 16.37 32.52 -7.46
N LEU A 25 15.40 33.45 -7.56
CA LEU A 25 13.99 33.14 -7.82
C LEU A 25 13.81 32.45 -9.18
N LEU A 26 14.42 33.00 -10.24
CA LEU A 26 14.31 32.43 -11.59
C LEU A 26 15.09 31.13 -11.77
N ASN A 27 16.17 30.89 -11.01
CA ASN A 27 16.93 29.64 -11.04
C ASN A 27 16.35 28.59 -10.06
N ARG A 28 15.49 28.97 -9.12
CA ARG A 28 14.85 28.06 -8.15
C ARG A 28 13.99 27.02 -8.84
N ASP A 29 13.47 27.32 -10.03
CA ASP A 29 12.61 26.43 -10.81
C ASP A 29 13.36 25.55 -11.81
N LYS A 30 14.68 25.70 -11.95
CA LYS A 30 15.48 24.86 -12.84
C LYS A 30 15.76 23.51 -12.19
N THR A 31 14.97 22.51 -12.54
CA THR A 31 15.25 21.12 -12.16
C THR A 31 16.44 20.62 -12.98
N PRO A 32 17.48 20.06 -12.35
CA PRO A 32 18.58 19.46 -13.10
C PRO A 32 18.07 18.35 -14.00
N LEU A 33 18.33 18.43 -15.31
CA LEU A 33 17.89 17.43 -16.28
C LEU A 33 18.34 16.02 -15.90
N ALA A 34 19.50 15.88 -15.28
CA ALA A 34 20.03 14.62 -14.80
C ALA A 34 19.09 13.92 -13.77
N ILE A 35 18.44 14.69 -12.88
CA ILE A 35 17.49 14.14 -11.90
C ILE A 35 16.22 13.67 -12.58
N LEU A 36 15.72 14.41 -13.58
CA LEU A 36 14.54 14.01 -14.34
C LEU A 36 14.80 12.76 -15.19
N LEU A 37 15.97 12.67 -15.85
CA LEU A 37 16.37 11.48 -16.60
C LEU A 37 16.53 10.27 -15.65
N ALA A 38 17.17 10.45 -14.49
CA ALA A 38 17.28 9.40 -13.51
C ALA A 38 15.88 8.98 -12.97
N ALA A 39 14.98 9.93 -12.74
CA ALA A 39 13.61 9.66 -12.33
C ALA A 39 12.82 8.89 -13.40
N ALA A 40 13.02 9.20 -14.69
CA ALA A 40 12.43 8.45 -15.79
C ALA A 40 12.93 7.00 -15.81
N VAL A 41 14.24 6.79 -15.65
CA VAL A 41 14.84 5.44 -15.54
C VAL A 41 14.28 4.69 -14.31
N VAL A 42 14.21 5.36 -13.16
CA VAL A 42 13.61 4.77 -11.94
C VAL A 42 12.17 4.33 -12.19
N GLY A 43 11.35 5.21 -12.79
CA GLY A 43 9.95 4.90 -13.07
C GLY A 43 9.79 3.72 -14.04
N THR A 44 10.58 3.70 -15.10
CA THR A 44 10.59 2.59 -16.07
C THR A 44 10.97 1.27 -15.41
N LEU A 45 12.06 1.24 -14.64
CA LEU A 45 12.52 0.04 -13.96
C LEU A 45 11.55 -0.40 -12.84
N ALA A 46 11.00 0.53 -12.06
CA ALA A 46 10.00 0.23 -11.04
C ALA A 46 8.72 -0.33 -11.67
N GLY A 47 8.28 0.22 -12.80
CA GLY A 47 7.16 -0.30 -13.58
C GLY A 47 7.42 -1.73 -14.07
N LEU A 48 8.59 -1.98 -14.67
CA LEU A 48 8.98 -3.32 -15.15
C LEU A 48 9.03 -4.34 -14.01
N VAL A 49 9.66 -3.99 -12.88
CA VAL A 49 9.75 -4.86 -11.70
C VAL A 49 8.36 -5.11 -11.10
N GLY A 50 7.49 -4.08 -11.04
CA GLY A 50 6.12 -4.20 -10.55
C GLY A 50 5.28 -5.14 -11.40
N VAL A 51 5.29 -4.98 -12.72
CA VAL A 51 4.59 -5.86 -13.68
C VAL A 51 5.16 -7.28 -13.64
N ALA A 52 6.49 -7.42 -13.61
CA ALA A 52 7.13 -8.74 -13.51
C ALA A 52 6.74 -9.45 -12.21
N PHE A 53 6.70 -8.73 -11.09
CA PHE A 53 6.29 -9.26 -9.79
C PHE A 53 4.83 -9.72 -9.81
N GLU A 54 3.94 -8.91 -10.36
CA GLU A 54 2.52 -9.27 -10.52
C GLU A 54 2.35 -10.55 -11.33
N LYS A 55 2.97 -10.61 -12.53
CA LYS A 55 2.89 -11.78 -13.41
C LYS A 55 3.51 -13.03 -12.75
N ALA A 56 4.62 -12.88 -12.03
CA ALA A 56 5.25 -13.96 -11.31
C ALA A 56 4.38 -14.51 -10.17
N VAL A 57 3.77 -13.62 -9.37
CA VAL A 57 2.82 -14.01 -8.31
C VAL A 57 1.63 -14.76 -8.89
N ASN A 58 1.03 -14.21 -9.95
CA ASN A 58 -0.13 -14.85 -10.62
C ASN A 58 0.26 -16.20 -11.26
N ALA A 59 1.46 -16.32 -11.84
CA ALA A 59 1.95 -17.59 -12.40
C ALA A 59 2.09 -18.67 -11.31
N VAL A 60 2.68 -18.33 -10.15
CA VAL A 60 2.82 -19.27 -9.03
C VAL A 60 1.46 -19.65 -8.46
N LEU A 61 0.55 -18.67 -8.29
CA LEU A 61 -0.81 -18.91 -7.79
C LEU A 61 -1.57 -19.86 -8.73
N ASN A 62 -1.58 -19.57 -10.03
CA ASN A 62 -2.26 -20.39 -11.03
C ASN A 62 -1.64 -21.78 -11.15
N TRP A 63 -0.32 -21.89 -11.13
CA TRP A 63 0.37 -23.17 -11.13
C TRP A 63 -0.01 -24.02 -9.91
N ARG A 64 -0.03 -23.43 -8.71
CA ARG A 64 -0.44 -24.11 -7.47
C ARG A 64 -1.90 -24.58 -7.56
N VAL A 65 -2.82 -23.70 -7.95
CA VAL A 65 -4.25 -24.05 -8.08
C VAL A 65 -4.44 -25.16 -9.11
N GLY A 66 -3.80 -25.07 -10.28
CA GLY A 66 -3.87 -26.07 -11.34
C GLY A 66 -3.29 -27.42 -10.91
N THR A 67 -2.17 -27.43 -10.17
CA THR A 67 -1.56 -28.66 -9.65
C THR A 67 -2.48 -29.34 -8.62
N VAL A 68 -3.08 -28.58 -7.70
CA VAL A 68 -4.04 -29.11 -6.72
C VAL A 68 -5.30 -29.66 -7.41
N ALA A 69 -5.80 -28.95 -8.43
CA ALA A 69 -6.94 -29.41 -9.23
C ALA A 69 -6.62 -30.73 -9.97
N GLY A 70 -5.37 -30.96 -10.37
CA GLY A 70 -4.93 -32.22 -10.98
C GLY A 70 -4.99 -33.44 -10.07
N PHE A 71 -5.18 -33.25 -8.75
CA PHE A 71 -5.38 -34.33 -7.77
C PHE A 71 -6.86 -34.66 -7.55
N ALA A 72 -7.77 -34.17 -8.39
CA ALA A 72 -9.24 -34.28 -8.21
C ALA A 72 -9.73 -35.73 -8.03
N ASP A 73 -9.06 -36.72 -8.62
CA ASP A 73 -9.40 -38.12 -8.49
C ASP A 73 -9.20 -38.70 -7.07
N SER A 74 -8.41 -38.02 -6.24
CA SER A 74 -8.10 -38.48 -4.90
C SER A 74 -8.41 -37.39 -3.86
N ARG A 75 -9.56 -37.49 -3.22
CA ARG A 75 -10.11 -36.48 -2.32
C ARG A 75 -9.15 -36.04 -1.23
N TRP A 76 -8.36 -36.94 -0.65
CA TRP A 76 -7.39 -36.60 0.38
C TRP A 76 -6.11 -35.93 -0.17
N LEU A 77 -5.68 -36.30 -1.41
CA LEU A 77 -4.51 -35.69 -2.04
C LEU A 77 -4.75 -34.21 -2.36
N VAL A 78 -5.98 -33.82 -2.67
CA VAL A 78 -6.35 -32.40 -2.88
C VAL A 78 -6.08 -31.60 -1.62
N TRP A 79 -6.52 -32.08 -0.45
CA TRP A 79 -6.29 -31.38 0.81
C TRP A 79 -4.82 -31.31 1.21
N VAL A 80 -4.11 -32.43 1.09
CA VAL A 80 -2.68 -32.50 1.37
C VAL A 80 -1.90 -31.63 0.39
N GLY A 81 -2.26 -31.64 -0.89
CA GLY A 81 -1.64 -30.82 -1.92
C GLY A 81 -1.89 -29.34 -1.70
N ALA A 82 -3.14 -28.93 -1.41
CA ALA A 82 -3.50 -27.54 -1.11
C ALA A 82 -2.73 -27.01 0.10
N PHE A 83 -2.67 -27.80 1.19
CA PHE A 83 -1.90 -27.43 2.38
C PHE A 83 -0.39 -27.46 2.10
N GLY A 84 0.13 -28.56 1.58
CA GLY A 84 1.57 -28.81 1.45
C GLY A 84 2.27 -27.85 0.50
N LEU A 85 1.71 -27.63 -0.71
CA LEU A 85 2.28 -26.68 -1.67
C LEU A 85 2.26 -25.25 -1.14
N SER A 86 1.14 -24.85 -0.55
CA SER A 86 1.02 -23.50 0.02
C SER A 86 1.95 -23.30 1.22
N ALA A 87 2.07 -24.30 2.09
CA ALA A 87 3.02 -24.29 3.20
C ALA A 87 4.46 -24.17 2.72
N LEU A 88 4.84 -24.95 1.69
CA LEU A 88 6.17 -24.91 1.11
C LEU A 88 6.53 -23.53 0.55
N PHE A 89 5.64 -22.94 -0.26
CA PHE A 89 5.88 -21.61 -0.83
C PHE A 89 5.98 -20.53 0.24
N ALA A 90 5.10 -20.56 1.24
CA ALA A 90 5.19 -19.64 2.36
C ALA A 90 6.50 -19.83 3.13
N MET A 91 6.90 -21.07 3.46
CA MET A 91 8.17 -21.33 4.15
C MET A 91 9.38 -20.79 3.39
N VAL A 92 9.42 -20.96 2.06
CA VAL A 92 10.48 -20.35 1.23
C VAL A 92 10.51 -18.84 1.40
N GLY A 93 9.36 -18.16 1.33
CA GLY A 93 9.29 -16.72 1.53
C GLY A 93 9.79 -16.26 2.90
N TYR A 94 9.34 -16.91 3.96
CA TYR A 94 9.80 -16.60 5.32
C TYR A 94 11.28 -16.89 5.54
N PHE A 95 11.78 -18.00 5.01
CA PHE A 95 13.18 -18.36 5.12
C PHE A 95 14.10 -17.35 4.43
N LEU A 96 13.78 -16.96 3.20
CA LEU A 96 14.56 -15.99 2.45
C LEU A 96 14.64 -14.64 3.17
N VAL A 97 13.50 -14.13 3.65
CA VAL A 97 13.45 -12.90 4.43
C VAL A 97 14.33 -13.01 5.67
N ARG A 98 14.14 -14.06 6.47
CA ARG A 98 14.85 -14.17 7.75
C ARG A 98 16.36 -14.31 7.59
N LYS A 99 16.80 -15.06 6.57
CA LYS A 99 18.21 -15.40 6.36
C LYS A 99 18.98 -14.29 5.63
N PHE A 100 18.37 -13.65 4.62
CA PHE A 100 19.11 -12.79 3.70
C PHE A 100 18.76 -11.30 3.81
N ALA A 101 17.52 -10.94 4.09
CA ALA A 101 17.09 -9.54 4.20
C ALA A 101 15.88 -9.40 5.15
N PRO A 102 16.09 -9.34 6.47
CA PRO A 102 15.00 -9.15 7.44
C PRO A 102 14.15 -7.90 7.16
N GLU A 103 14.72 -6.86 6.56
CA GLU A 103 14.05 -5.65 6.11
C GLU A 103 13.06 -5.86 4.95
N ALA A 104 13.10 -7.02 4.28
CA ALA A 104 12.11 -7.40 3.27
C ALA A 104 10.84 -8.04 3.87
N GLY A 105 10.77 -8.22 5.19
CA GLY A 105 9.56 -8.71 5.87
C GLY A 105 8.42 -7.70 5.87
N GLY A 106 7.19 -8.18 6.11
CA GLY A 106 5.99 -7.35 6.19
C GLY A 106 5.67 -6.59 4.91
N SER A 107 5.01 -5.46 5.03
CA SER A 107 4.64 -4.59 3.89
C SER A 107 5.85 -4.04 3.15
N GLY A 108 6.84 -3.55 3.88
CA GLY A 108 7.98 -2.81 3.32
C GLY A 108 7.78 -1.30 3.24
N ILE A 109 6.55 -0.79 3.34
CA ILE A 109 6.27 0.65 3.39
C ILE A 109 6.93 1.31 4.59
N PRO A 110 6.84 0.78 5.84
CA PRO A 110 7.55 1.34 6.99
C PRO A 110 9.08 1.40 6.82
N GLU A 111 9.65 0.45 6.06
CA GLU A 111 11.08 0.48 5.74
C GLU A 111 11.44 1.64 4.81
N ILE A 112 10.57 1.96 3.82
CA ILE A 112 10.76 3.11 2.94
C ILE A 112 10.56 4.43 3.69
N GLU A 113 9.56 4.52 4.59
CA GLU A 113 9.40 5.67 5.49
C GLU A 113 10.68 5.90 6.29
N GLY A 114 11.19 4.87 6.96
CA GLY A 114 12.43 4.96 7.73
C GLY A 114 13.66 5.25 6.89
N ALA A 115 13.69 4.83 5.62
CA ALA A 115 14.78 5.13 4.70
C ALA A 115 14.77 6.58 4.20
N LEU A 116 13.60 7.19 4.03
CA LEU A 116 13.45 8.61 3.71
C LEU A 116 13.93 9.50 4.86
N GLU A 117 13.76 9.08 6.10
CA GLU A 117 14.29 9.74 7.32
C GLU A 117 15.76 9.41 7.61
N GLU A 118 16.41 8.62 6.76
CA GLU A 118 17.78 8.12 6.98
C GLU A 118 17.94 7.26 8.25
N LEU A 119 16.82 6.81 8.85
CA LEU A 119 16.80 5.95 10.04
C LEU A 119 16.97 4.45 9.70
N ARG A 120 16.72 4.08 8.44
CA ARG A 120 16.83 2.70 7.94
C ARG A 120 17.79 2.62 6.75
N PRO A 121 18.72 1.64 6.73
CA PRO A 121 19.62 1.46 5.60
C PRO A 121 18.89 0.84 4.41
N VAL A 122 19.15 1.32 3.20
CA VAL A 122 18.62 0.75 1.95
C VAL A 122 19.68 -0.17 1.33
N ARG A 123 19.46 -1.48 1.42
CA ARG A 123 20.34 -2.52 0.87
C ARG A 123 19.67 -3.15 -0.34
N TRP A 124 19.49 -2.37 -1.41
CA TRP A 124 18.72 -2.75 -2.59
C TRP A 124 19.15 -4.09 -3.21
N TRP A 125 20.47 -4.41 -3.19
CA TRP A 125 21.00 -5.67 -3.73
C TRP A 125 20.53 -6.94 -2.98
N ARG A 126 20.08 -6.81 -1.72
CA ARG A 126 19.48 -7.89 -0.93
C ARG A 126 17.96 -7.82 -0.95
N VAL A 127 17.42 -6.61 -0.79
CA VAL A 127 15.97 -6.41 -0.65
C VAL A 127 15.24 -6.74 -1.94
N ILE A 128 15.73 -6.30 -3.10
CA ILE A 128 15.05 -6.54 -4.38
C ILE A 128 14.85 -8.05 -4.63
N PRO A 129 15.88 -8.91 -4.66
CA PRO A 129 15.68 -10.32 -4.93
C PRO A 129 14.90 -11.03 -3.81
N VAL A 130 15.16 -10.73 -2.54
CA VAL A 130 14.48 -11.38 -1.42
C VAL A 130 13.00 -10.98 -1.34
N LYS A 131 12.67 -9.70 -1.55
CA LYS A 131 11.28 -9.24 -1.56
C LYS A 131 10.51 -9.81 -2.75
N PHE A 132 11.14 -9.86 -3.91
CA PHE A 132 10.54 -10.41 -5.12
C PHE A 132 10.21 -11.90 -4.95
N ILE A 133 11.20 -12.74 -4.64
CA ILE A 133 11.03 -14.19 -4.52
C ILE A 133 10.20 -14.53 -3.25
N GLY A 134 10.49 -13.87 -2.14
CA GLY A 134 9.76 -14.09 -0.88
C GLY A 134 8.30 -13.69 -0.96
N GLY A 135 8.00 -12.54 -1.58
CA GLY A 135 6.63 -12.10 -1.83
C GLY A 135 5.90 -13.01 -2.82
N MET A 136 6.56 -13.44 -3.89
CA MET A 136 6.03 -14.44 -4.82
C MET A 136 5.66 -15.74 -4.08
N GLY A 137 6.48 -16.17 -3.11
CA GLY A 137 6.19 -17.34 -2.29
C GLY A 137 4.95 -17.17 -1.42
N THR A 138 4.85 -16.08 -0.63
CA THR A 138 3.72 -15.87 0.30
C THR A 138 2.41 -15.54 -0.41
N LEU A 139 2.45 -14.68 -1.42
CA LEU A 139 1.27 -14.32 -2.22
C LEU A 139 0.83 -15.50 -3.10
N GLY A 140 1.78 -16.21 -3.72
CA GLY A 140 1.53 -17.43 -4.50
C GLY A 140 0.99 -18.58 -3.66
N ALA A 141 1.35 -18.66 -2.37
CA ALA A 141 0.74 -19.58 -1.40
C ALA A 141 -0.76 -19.32 -1.16
N GLY A 142 -1.27 -18.16 -1.57
CA GLY A 142 -2.66 -17.75 -1.34
C GLY A 142 -2.89 -17.07 0.01
N MET A 143 -1.82 -16.61 0.69
CA MET A 143 -1.97 -15.84 1.93
C MET A 143 -2.77 -14.56 1.70
N VAL A 144 -3.54 -14.14 2.70
CA VAL A 144 -4.41 -12.95 2.62
C VAL A 144 -3.55 -11.69 2.78
N LEU A 145 -2.86 -11.36 1.71
CA LEU A 145 -1.87 -10.28 1.59
C LEU A 145 -2.00 -9.60 0.23
N GLY A 146 -1.58 -8.35 0.15
CA GLY A 146 -1.51 -7.56 -1.08
C GLY A 146 -0.08 -7.46 -1.62
N ARG A 147 0.03 -7.21 -2.92
CA ARG A 147 1.31 -7.02 -3.63
C ARG A 147 1.85 -5.60 -3.54
N GLU A 148 1.04 -4.64 -3.13
CA GLU A 148 1.28 -3.20 -3.25
C GLU A 148 2.43 -2.74 -2.33
N GLY A 149 2.41 -3.17 -1.07
CA GLY A 149 3.51 -2.91 -0.14
C GLY A 149 4.86 -3.41 -0.67
N PRO A 150 4.94 -4.69 -1.10
CA PRO A 150 6.12 -5.20 -1.79
C PRO A 150 6.55 -4.36 -3.00
N THR A 151 5.63 -3.91 -3.87
CA THR A 151 6.00 -3.11 -5.04
C THR A 151 6.47 -1.71 -4.69
N VAL A 152 5.92 -1.08 -3.65
CA VAL A 152 6.43 0.18 -3.10
C VAL A 152 7.87 0.01 -2.59
N GLN A 153 8.14 -1.06 -1.86
CA GLN A 153 9.50 -1.34 -1.37
C GLN A 153 10.47 -1.66 -2.51
N LEU A 154 10.06 -2.48 -3.47
CA LEU A 154 10.86 -2.78 -4.67
C LEU A 154 11.17 -1.51 -5.46
N GLY A 155 10.15 -0.69 -5.73
CA GLY A 155 10.31 0.57 -6.44
C GLY A 155 11.24 1.55 -5.71
N GLY A 156 11.08 1.74 -4.41
CA GLY A 156 11.97 2.58 -3.61
C GLY A 156 13.42 2.08 -3.64
N ASN A 157 13.62 0.76 -3.52
CA ASN A 157 14.97 0.17 -3.65
C ASN A 157 15.54 0.33 -5.06
N VAL A 158 14.73 0.26 -6.13
CA VAL A 158 15.14 0.60 -7.50
C VAL A 158 15.57 2.07 -7.59
N GLY A 159 14.82 2.98 -6.96
CA GLY A 159 15.21 4.40 -6.88
C GLY A 159 16.59 4.60 -6.24
N ARG A 160 16.86 3.89 -5.15
CA ARG A 160 18.18 3.89 -4.51
C ARG A 160 19.25 3.27 -5.40
N MET A 161 18.97 2.15 -6.05
CA MET A 161 19.87 1.47 -6.98
C MET A 161 20.31 2.40 -8.11
N VAL A 162 19.38 3.09 -8.76
CA VAL A 162 19.69 4.03 -9.84
C VAL A 162 20.52 5.21 -9.32
N GLY A 163 20.18 5.74 -8.14
CA GLY A 163 20.97 6.78 -7.48
C GLY A 163 22.44 6.38 -7.22
N ASP A 164 22.65 5.15 -6.77
CA ASP A 164 24.00 4.61 -6.53
C ASP A 164 24.76 4.33 -7.84
N LEU A 165 24.10 3.75 -8.86
CA LEU A 165 24.68 3.46 -10.18
C LEU A 165 25.05 4.74 -10.95
N PHE A 166 24.22 5.77 -10.87
CA PHE A 166 24.50 7.07 -11.49
C PHE A 166 25.41 7.95 -10.61
N ARG A 167 25.92 7.41 -9.49
CA ARG A 167 26.80 8.10 -8.55
C ARG A 167 26.24 9.43 -8.07
N MET A 168 24.95 9.50 -7.82
CA MET A 168 24.29 10.68 -7.26
C MET A 168 24.75 10.90 -5.82
N ARG A 169 25.63 11.89 -5.60
CA ARG A 169 26.25 12.13 -4.28
C ARG A 169 25.37 12.96 -3.35
N SER A 170 24.48 13.78 -3.89
CA SER A 170 23.57 14.63 -3.11
C SER A 170 22.60 13.78 -2.31
N ALA A 171 22.48 14.04 -1.01
CA ALA A 171 21.46 13.42 -0.14
C ALA A 171 20.05 13.71 -0.67
N GLU A 172 19.81 14.94 -1.16
CA GLU A 172 18.56 15.37 -1.76
C GLU A 172 18.20 14.54 -3.01
N ALA A 173 19.15 14.30 -3.92
CA ALA A 173 18.93 13.50 -5.12
C ALA A 173 18.60 12.04 -4.75
N ARG A 174 19.32 11.45 -3.79
CA ARG A 174 19.05 10.07 -3.33
C ARG A 174 17.68 9.94 -2.66
N HIS A 175 17.31 10.91 -1.83
CA HIS A 175 15.98 11.00 -1.21
C HIS A 175 14.90 11.12 -2.28
N THR A 176 15.06 12.01 -3.27
CA THR A 176 14.13 12.23 -4.37
C THR A 176 13.93 10.96 -5.20
N LEU A 177 15.01 10.25 -5.57
CA LEU A 177 14.90 9.02 -6.36
C LEU A 177 14.29 7.86 -5.56
N LEU A 178 14.56 7.75 -4.26
CA LEU A 178 13.92 6.78 -3.38
C LEU A 178 12.39 6.99 -3.32
N ALA A 179 11.96 8.24 -3.10
CA ALA A 179 10.54 8.62 -3.09
C ALA A 179 9.89 8.40 -4.47
N THR A 180 10.59 8.78 -5.55
CA THR A 180 10.13 8.55 -6.93
C THR A 180 9.90 7.06 -7.21
N GLY A 181 10.83 6.22 -6.80
CA GLY A 181 10.70 4.78 -6.97
C GLY A 181 9.54 4.18 -6.18
N ALA A 182 9.33 4.64 -4.93
CA ALA A 182 8.21 4.20 -4.10
C ALA A 182 6.84 4.58 -4.71
N ALA A 183 6.70 5.83 -5.18
CA ALA A 183 5.52 6.30 -5.90
C ALA A 183 5.26 5.50 -7.18
N ALA A 184 6.31 5.29 -7.98
CA ALA A 184 6.26 4.53 -9.22
C ALA A 184 5.88 3.06 -8.97
N GLY A 185 6.38 2.46 -7.87
CA GLY A 185 6.01 1.12 -7.43
C GLY A 185 4.53 0.99 -7.08
N LEU A 186 3.97 1.96 -6.35
CA LEU A 186 2.52 1.97 -6.05
C LEU A 186 1.69 2.14 -7.32
N SER A 187 2.09 3.07 -8.20
CA SER A 187 1.43 3.27 -9.49
C SER A 187 1.41 2.00 -10.34
N ALA A 188 2.53 1.26 -10.39
CA ALA A 188 2.62 -0.03 -11.09
C ALA A 188 1.75 -1.13 -10.47
N ALA A 189 1.49 -1.07 -9.16
CA ALA A 189 0.65 -2.07 -8.51
C ALA A 189 -0.83 -1.94 -8.83
N PHE A 190 -1.29 -0.69 -9.05
CA PHE A 190 -2.71 -0.36 -9.13
C PHE A 190 -3.15 0.29 -10.44
N ASN A 191 -2.26 0.53 -11.40
CA ASN A 191 -2.50 1.40 -12.56
C ASN A 191 -3.08 2.76 -12.14
N ALA A 192 -2.60 3.32 -11.03
CA ALA A 192 -3.13 4.51 -10.39
C ALA A 192 -2.02 5.57 -10.21
N PRO A 193 -1.73 6.36 -11.27
CA PRO A 193 -0.63 7.33 -11.26
C PRO A 193 -0.85 8.45 -10.25
N LEU A 194 -2.04 9.04 -10.18
CA LEU A 194 -2.31 10.13 -9.25
C LEU A 194 -2.27 9.64 -7.79
N ALA A 195 -2.79 8.44 -7.53
CA ALA A 195 -2.71 7.83 -6.21
C ALA A 195 -1.26 7.56 -5.80
N GLY A 196 -0.39 7.12 -6.72
CA GLY A 196 1.04 6.93 -6.45
C GLY A 196 1.74 8.24 -6.05
N ILE A 197 1.41 9.35 -6.69
CA ILE A 197 1.92 10.68 -6.35
C ILE A 197 1.39 11.13 -4.97
N LEU A 198 0.07 11.02 -4.77
CA LEU A 198 -0.57 11.44 -3.52
C LEU A 198 -0.11 10.60 -2.33
N PHE A 199 0.18 9.33 -2.52
CA PHE A 199 0.71 8.46 -1.48
C PHE A 199 2.01 8.99 -0.88
N ILE A 200 2.95 9.43 -1.70
CA ILE A 200 4.19 10.05 -1.20
C ILE A 200 3.90 11.38 -0.49
N ILE A 201 2.97 12.16 -1.03
CA ILE A 201 2.61 13.48 -0.50
C ILE A 201 1.88 13.37 0.85
N GLU A 202 1.02 12.38 1.03
CA GLU A 202 0.10 12.28 2.15
C GLU A 202 0.57 11.29 3.21
N GLU A 203 0.89 10.04 2.83
CA GLU A 203 1.31 8.99 3.73
C GLU A 203 2.74 9.22 4.23
N MET A 204 3.63 9.61 3.33
CA MET A 204 5.03 9.89 3.66
C MET A 204 5.31 11.40 3.88
N ARG A 205 4.27 12.17 4.25
CA ARG A 205 4.35 13.64 4.37
C ARG A 205 5.41 14.13 5.34
N ALA A 206 5.64 13.44 6.42
CA ALA A 206 6.64 13.82 7.41
C ALA A 206 8.06 13.57 6.90
N GLN A 207 8.24 12.58 6.05
CA GLN A 207 9.51 12.10 5.52
C GLN A 207 9.86 12.72 4.17
N PHE A 208 8.85 13.11 3.38
CA PHE A 208 9.08 13.65 2.04
C PHE A 208 9.49 15.12 2.06
N ARG A 209 10.64 15.42 1.49
CA ARG A 209 11.15 16.80 1.37
C ARG A 209 10.49 17.48 0.17
N TYR A 210 9.45 18.30 0.47
CA TYR A 210 8.71 19.05 -0.53
C TYR A 210 9.57 20.14 -1.19
N ASN A 211 9.96 19.91 -2.42
CA ASN A 211 10.49 20.95 -3.31
C ASN A 211 10.05 20.67 -4.75
N LEU A 212 10.13 21.68 -5.61
CA LEU A 212 9.71 21.54 -7.01
C LEU A 212 10.49 20.47 -7.78
N ILE A 213 11.74 20.20 -7.41
CA ILE A 213 12.60 19.20 -8.01
C ILE A 213 12.06 17.81 -7.67
N SER A 214 11.82 17.54 -6.39
CA SER A 214 11.30 16.26 -5.91
C SER A 214 9.91 15.96 -6.48
N ILE A 215 9.03 16.97 -6.52
CA ILE A 215 7.69 16.82 -7.09
C ILE A 215 7.76 16.46 -8.58
N LYS A 216 8.52 17.22 -9.38
CA LYS A 216 8.68 16.93 -10.83
C LYS A 216 9.30 15.57 -11.09
N ALA A 217 10.28 15.14 -10.27
CA ALA A 217 10.89 13.82 -10.37
C ALA A 217 9.87 12.70 -10.09
N VAL A 218 9.06 12.83 -9.02
CA VAL A 218 8.01 11.87 -8.68
C VAL A 218 6.98 11.76 -9.82
N PHE A 219 6.51 12.89 -10.37
CA PHE A 219 5.61 12.90 -11.53
C PHE A 219 6.24 12.17 -12.73
N THR A 220 7.50 12.48 -13.07
CA THR A 220 8.21 11.84 -14.19
C THR A 220 8.31 10.33 -13.99
N GLY A 221 8.71 9.87 -12.80
CA GLY A 221 8.82 8.44 -12.50
C GLY A 221 7.49 7.71 -12.53
N VAL A 222 6.45 8.32 -11.99
CA VAL A 222 5.09 7.74 -11.99
C VAL A 222 4.52 7.65 -13.42
N ILE A 223 4.70 8.68 -14.25
CA ILE A 223 4.29 8.66 -15.66
C ILE A 223 4.96 7.50 -16.40
N MET A 224 6.27 7.35 -16.25
CA MET A 224 7.01 6.27 -16.90
C MET A 224 6.57 4.89 -16.40
N SER A 225 6.32 4.73 -15.12
CA SER A 225 5.80 3.49 -14.53
C SER A 225 4.42 3.13 -15.08
N SER A 226 3.53 4.12 -15.19
CA SER A 226 2.17 3.92 -15.73
C SER A 226 2.21 3.57 -17.23
N ILE A 227 3.11 4.17 -18.00
CA ILE A 227 3.32 3.80 -19.42
C ILE A 227 3.72 2.33 -19.51
N VAL A 228 4.70 1.90 -18.69
CA VAL A 228 5.14 0.50 -18.65
C VAL A 228 3.98 -0.42 -18.28
N PHE A 229 3.23 -0.09 -17.21
CA PHE A 229 2.08 -0.91 -16.80
C PHE A 229 1.08 -1.10 -17.95
N ARG A 230 0.70 -0.02 -18.60
CA ARG A 230 -0.29 -0.04 -19.71
C ARG A 230 0.20 -0.81 -20.93
N LEU A 231 1.48 -0.77 -21.24
CA LEU A 231 2.08 -1.55 -22.35
C LEU A 231 1.94 -3.06 -22.13
N PHE A 232 1.95 -3.53 -20.87
CA PHE A 232 1.90 -4.96 -20.55
C PHE A 232 0.52 -5.47 -20.10
N ASN A 233 -0.30 -4.63 -19.49
CA ASN A 233 -1.56 -5.00 -18.87
C ASN A 233 -2.78 -4.30 -19.50
N GLY A 234 -2.58 -3.35 -20.42
CA GLY A 234 -3.67 -2.58 -21.03
C GLY A 234 -4.07 -1.35 -20.23
N GLU A 235 -5.09 -0.63 -20.72
CA GLU A 235 -5.53 0.68 -20.19
C GLU A 235 -6.78 0.58 -19.31
N GLY A 236 -7.41 -0.60 -19.18
CA GLY A 236 -8.66 -0.80 -18.45
C GLY A 236 -8.55 -0.54 -16.95
N ALA A 237 -9.69 -0.35 -16.30
CA ALA A 237 -9.81 -0.30 -14.85
C ALA A 237 -9.29 -1.60 -14.24
N VAL A 238 -8.55 -1.50 -13.12
CA VAL A 238 -8.01 -2.68 -12.44
C VAL A 238 -9.11 -3.48 -11.73
N ILE A 239 -10.18 -2.79 -11.33
CA ILE A 239 -11.34 -3.39 -10.67
C ILE A 239 -12.61 -3.02 -11.46
N GLU A 240 -13.18 -3.97 -12.15
CA GLU A 240 -14.38 -3.78 -12.96
C GLU A 240 -15.64 -3.92 -12.08
N VAL A 241 -16.06 -2.85 -11.42
CA VAL A 241 -17.31 -2.80 -10.65
C VAL A 241 -18.53 -2.36 -11.49
N GLY A 242 -18.33 -2.14 -12.80
CA GLY A 242 -19.35 -1.57 -13.68
C GLY A 242 -19.55 -0.07 -13.49
N LYS A 243 -20.47 0.51 -14.26
CA LYS A 243 -20.87 1.91 -14.11
C LYS A 243 -21.95 2.00 -13.03
N LEU A 244 -21.60 2.65 -11.93
CA LEU A 244 -22.50 2.85 -10.80
C LEU A 244 -23.34 4.12 -10.98
N THR A 245 -24.45 4.20 -10.29
CA THR A 245 -25.32 5.37 -10.32
C THR A 245 -24.72 6.56 -9.55
N ASN A 246 -25.11 7.78 -9.89
CA ASN A 246 -24.78 8.95 -9.09
C ASN A 246 -25.45 8.87 -7.71
N ALA A 247 -24.76 9.27 -6.67
CA ALA A 247 -25.34 9.42 -5.34
C ALA A 247 -26.06 10.77 -5.23
N PRO A 248 -27.39 10.81 -5.06
CA PRO A 248 -28.12 12.06 -4.87
C PRO A 248 -27.68 12.80 -3.61
N VAL A 249 -27.73 14.15 -3.64
CA VAL A 249 -27.25 15.00 -2.52
C VAL A 249 -27.98 14.69 -1.21
N ASN A 250 -29.26 14.38 -1.26
CA ASN A 250 -30.06 14.03 -0.09
C ASN A 250 -29.71 12.68 0.56
N THR A 251 -28.80 11.90 -0.06
CA THR A 251 -28.31 10.61 0.47
C THR A 251 -26.90 10.69 1.06
N LEU A 252 -26.23 11.84 0.94
CA LEU A 252 -24.83 12.00 1.37
C LEU A 252 -24.61 11.80 2.88
N TRP A 253 -25.63 12.03 3.69
CA TRP A 253 -25.56 11.75 5.13
C TRP A 253 -25.37 10.25 5.44
N LEU A 254 -25.85 9.34 4.58
CA LEU A 254 -25.58 7.90 4.73
C LEU A 254 -24.11 7.57 4.52
N TYR A 255 -23.45 8.27 3.60
CA TYR A 255 -22.00 8.14 3.39
C TYR A 255 -21.19 8.66 4.57
N LEU A 256 -21.68 9.71 5.25
CA LEU A 256 -21.06 10.17 6.49
C LEU A 256 -21.19 9.11 7.60
N ILE A 257 -22.37 8.48 7.76
CA ILE A 257 -22.56 7.40 8.73
C ILE A 257 -21.64 6.22 8.41
N LEU A 258 -21.55 5.83 7.13
CA LEU A 258 -20.60 4.78 6.71
C LEU A 258 -19.16 5.17 7.06
N GLY A 259 -18.78 6.43 6.83
CA GLY A 259 -17.47 6.96 7.25
C GLY A 259 -17.25 6.83 8.75
N MET A 260 -18.25 7.18 9.58
CA MET A 260 -18.16 7.04 11.04
C MET A 260 -17.97 5.57 11.46
N ILE A 261 -18.67 4.63 10.81
CA ILE A 261 -18.47 3.18 11.07
C ILE A 261 -17.00 2.80 10.80
N PHE A 262 -16.46 3.18 9.65
CA PHE A 262 -15.04 2.92 9.34
C PHE A 262 -14.07 3.67 10.26
N GLY A 263 -14.46 4.84 10.77
CA GLY A 263 -13.71 5.58 11.77
C GLY A 263 -13.52 4.83 13.08
N VAL A 264 -14.44 3.93 13.42
CA VAL A 264 -14.31 2.99 14.56
C VAL A 264 -13.55 1.73 14.15
N VAL A 265 -13.90 1.16 13.01
CA VAL A 265 -13.32 -0.11 12.51
C VAL A 265 -11.82 0.02 12.25
N GLY A 266 -11.34 1.15 11.68
CA GLY A 266 -9.92 1.36 11.35
C GLY A 266 -8.99 1.25 12.56
N PRO A 267 -9.17 2.03 13.64
CA PRO A 267 -8.37 1.93 14.86
C PRO A 267 -8.45 0.56 15.52
N LEU A 268 -9.63 -0.08 15.52
CA LEU A 268 -9.80 -1.44 16.04
C LEU A 268 -8.96 -2.44 15.22
N PHE A 269 -9.03 -2.37 13.90
CA PHE A 269 -8.25 -3.19 12.97
C PHE A 269 -6.73 -3.02 13.19
N ASN A 270 -6.26 -1.76 13.30
CA ASN A 270 -4.87 -1.47 13.63
C ASN A 270 -4.44 -2.09 14.97
N THR A 271 -5.29 -1.97 15.98
CA THR A 271 -5.04 -2.56 17.31
C THR A 271 -4.93 -4.09 17.25
N CYS A 272 -5.81 -4.74 16.48
CA CYS A 272 -5.74 -6.18 16.26
C CYS A 272 -4.43 -6.60 15.60
N ILE A 273 -3.99 -5.87 14.57
CA ILE A 273 -2.71 -6.12 13.89
C ILE A 273 -1.54 -6.01 14.88
N LEU A 274 -1.48 -4.91 15.64
CA LEU A 274 -0.36 -4.67 16.53
C LEU A 274 -0.30 -5.69 17.67
N ARG A 275 -1.46 -6.10 18.23
CA ARG A 275 -1.53 -7.18 19.23
C ARG A 275 -1.16 -8.55 18.67
N ALA A 276 -1.59 -8.84 17.44
CA ALA A 276 -1.22 -10.07 16.76
C ALA A 276 0.28 -10.14 16.45
N GLN A 277 0.92 -9.01 16.07
CA GLN A 277 2.38 -8.93 15.92
C GLN A 277 3.09 -9.27 17.23
N ASP A 278 2.64 -8.72 18.36
CA ASP A 278 3.20 -9.01 19.68
C ASP A 278 3.02 -10.50 20.04
N MET A 279 1.85 -11.07 19.74
CA MET A 279 1.57 -12.50 19.94
C MET A 279 2.55 -13.38 19.13
N PHE A 280 2.68 -13.13 17.83
CA PHE A 280 3.59 -13.90 16.97
C PHE A 280 5.04 -13.76 17.42
N GLN A 281 5.46 -12.57 17.82
CA GLN A 281 6.81 -12.34 18.35
C GLN A 281 7.08 -13.16 19.60
N ARG A 282 6.10 -13.29 20.52
CA ARG A 282 6.20 -14.17 21.71
C ARG A 282 6.28 -15.65 21.33
N ILE A 283 5.47 -16.10 20.35
CA ILE A 283 5.42 -17.49 19.91
C ILE A 283 6.77 -17.96 19.31
N HIS A 284 7.35 -17.17 18.39
CA HIS A 284 8.60 -17.59 17.75
C HIS A 284 9.85 -17.20 18.57
N GLY A 285 9.76 -16.22 19.48
CA GLY A 285 10.85 -15.80 20.37
C GLY A 285 12.17 -15.47 19.67
N GLY A 286 12.09 -15.02 18.40
CA GLY A 286 13.28 -14.77 17.57
C GLY A 286 13.88 -16.02 16.89
N ASN A 287 13.36 -17.23 17.17
CA ASN A 287 13.84 -18.47 16.56
C ASN A 287 13.40 -18.58 15.10
N THR A 288 14.38 -18.72 14.20
CA THR A 288 14.17 -18.76 12.75
C THR A 288 13.32 -19.96 12.33
N THR A 289 13.59 -21.14 12.87
CA THR A 289 12.87 -22.37 12.52
C THR A 289 11.39 -22.26 12.93
N LYS A 290 11.12 -21.81 14.16
CA LYS A 290 9.74 -21.62 14.62
C LYS A 290 9.00 -20.59 13.75
N TRP A 291 9.68 -19.52 13.35
CA TRP A 291 9.09 -18.48 12.50
C TRP A 291 8.76 -19.00 11.09
N VAL A 292 9.66 -19.78 10.47
CA VAL A 292 9.44 -20.39 9.16
C VAL A 292 8.33 -21.45 9.21
N LEU A 293 8.30 -22.30 10.23
CA LEU A 293 7.23 -23.31 10.40
C LEU A 293 5.87 -22.67 10.64
N MET A 294 5.81 -21.60 11.43
CA MET A 294 4.59 -20.81 11.62
C MET A 294 4.10 -20.19 10.30
N GLY A 295 5.01 -19.64 9.49
CA GLY A 295 4.70 -19.15 8.16
C GLY A 295 4.18 -20.25 7.24
N GLY A 296 4.76 -21.44 7.30
CA GLY A 296 4.30 -22.62 6.57
C GLY A 296 2.89 -23.04 7.00
N LEU A 297 2.63 -23.09 8.31
CA LEU A 297 1.29 -23.41 8.84
C LEU A 297 0.24 -22.41 8.33
N LEU A 298 0.50 -21.10 8.45
CA LEU A 298 -0.41 -20.07 7.97
C LEU A 298 -0.61 -20.15 6.45
N GLY A 299 0.47 -20.34 5.67
CA GLY A 299 0.39 -20.52 4.22
C GLY A 299 -0.44 -21.74 3.85
N GLY A 300 -0.21 -22.87 4.53
CA GLY A 300 -0.97 -24.11 4.33
C GLY A 300 -2.46 -23.93 4.65
N MET A 301 -2.80 -23.27 5.76
CA MET A 301 -4.19 -22.96 6.12
C MET A 301 -4.85 -22.05 5.06
N CYS A 302 -4.15 -21.02 4.57
CA CYS A 302 -4.66 -20.17 3.48
C CYS A 302 -4.82 -20.94 2.17
N GLY A 303 -3.95 -21.91 1.90
CA GLY A 303 -4.09 -22.79 0.73
C GLY A 303 -5.35 -23.64 0.77
N VAL A 304 -5.63 -24.25 1.92
CA VAL A 304 -6.87 -25.00 2.17
C VAL A 304 -8.09 -24.10 2.10
N LEU A 305 -8.04 -22.91 2.75
CA LEU A 305 -9.12 -21.93 2.72
C LEU A 305 -9.45 -21.51 1.28
N GLY A 306 -8.41 -21.23 0.46
CA GLY A 306 -8.58 -20.84 -0.93
C GLY A 306 -9.12 -21.96 -1.83
N PHE A 307 -9.01 -23.23 -1.40
CA PHE A 307 -9.63 -24.35 -2.08
C PHE A 307 -11.10 -24.50 -1.70
N ILE A 308 -11.47 -24.26 -0.42
CA ILE A 308 -12.86 -24.31 0.05
C ILE A 308 -13.66 -23.14 -0.51
N GLU A 309 -13.11 -21.93 -0.36
CA GLU A 309 -13.74 -20.69 -0.75
C GLU A 309 -12.67 -19.75 -1.33
N PRO A 310 -12.51 -19.72 -2.67
CA PRO A 310 -11.49 -18.89 -3.34
C PRO A 310 -11.56 -17.40 -2.97
N ASN A 311 -12.77 -16.90 -2.67
CA ASN A 311 -12.98 -15.51 -2.29
C ASN A 311 -12.53 -15.20 -0.85
N ALA A 312 -12.29 -16.19 -0.01
CA ALA A 312 -11.82 -16.01 1.37
C ALA A 312 -10.29 -15.90 1.48
N ALA A 313 -9.55 -16.34 0.46
CA ALA A 313 -8.09 -16.32 0.42
C ALA A 313 -7.52 -15.25 -0.54
N GLY A 314 -6.20 -15.07 -0.51
CA GLY A 314 -5.49 -14.11 -1.37
C GLY A 314 -5.82 -12.65 -1.08
N GLY A 315 -5.34 -11.74 -1.92
CA GLY A 315 -5.48 -10.28 -1.75
C GLY A 315 -6.92 -9.75 -1.80
N GLY A 316 -7.84 -10.46 -2.46
CA GLY A 316 -9.25 -10.11 -2.49
C GLY A 316 -9.70 -9.28 -3.70
N PHE A 317 -8.85 -9.01 -4.69
CA PHE A 317 -9.24 -8.26 -5.89
C PHE A 317 -10.41 -8.90 -6.65
N GLY A 318 -10.41 -10.23 -6.79
CA GLY A 318 -11.50 -10.95 -7.45
C GLY A 318 -12.82 -10.91 -6.68
N LEU A 319 -12.78 -10.72 -5.36
CA LEU A 319 -13.98 -10.61 -4.53
C LEU A 319 -14.68 -9.25 -4.69
N ILE A 320 -13.92 -8.17 -4.93
CA ILE A 320 -14.45 -6.81 -4.94
C ILE A 320 -15.59 -6.62 -5.95
N PRO A 321 -15.46 -6.98 -7.24
CA PRO A 321 -16.56 -6.84 -8.21
C PRO A 321 -17.79 -7.67 -7.82
N ILE A 322 -17.57 -8.89 -7.35
CA ILE A 322 -18.63 -9.83 -6.97
C ILE A 322 -19.42 -9.30 -5.77
N ALA A 323 -18.71 -8.79 -4.75
CA ALA A 323 -19.32 -8.22 -3.56
C ALA A 323 -20.04 -6.89 -3.86
N ALA A 324 -19.42 -6.01 -4.67
CA ALA A 324 -20.00 -4.72 -5.05
C ALA A 324 -21.30 -4.87 -5.88
N ALA A 325 -21.46 -5.96 -6.61
CA ALA A 325 -22.70 -6.27 -7.34
C ALA A 325 -23.93 -6.43 -6.41
N GLY A 326 -23.73 -6.58 -5.09
CA GLY A 326 -24.81 -6.58 -4.11
C GLY A 326 -25.69 -7.84 -4.10
N ASN A 327 -25.24 -8.94 -4.69
CA ASN A 327 -26.00 -10.18 -4.81
C ASN A 327 -25.95 -11.07 -3.56
N PHE A 328 -25.17 -10.69 -2.56
CA PHE A 328 -25.04 -11.43 -1.30
C PHE A 328 -26.00 -10.92 -0.23
N SER A 329 -26.40 -11.79 0.69
CA SER A 329 -27.12 -11.35 1.90
C SER A 329 -26.21 -10.55 2.82
N VAL A 330 -26.77 -9.62 3.60
CA VAL A 330 -26.04 -8.83 4.60
C VAL A 330 -25.29 -9.74 5.58
N GLY A 331 -25.95 -10.82 6.04
CA GLY A 331 -25.34 -11.78 6.97
C GLY A 331 -24.10 -12.47 6.39
N LEU A 332 -24.15 -12.87 5.11
CA LEU A 332 -23.00 -13.47 4.43
C LEU A 332 -21.85 -12.47 4.24
N LEU A 333 -22.16 -11.24 3.84
CA LEU A 333 -21.15 -10.17 3.69
C LEU A 333 -20.43 -9.87 5.02
N LEU A 334 -21.17 -9.80 6.13
CA LEU A 334 -20.59 -9.60 7.46
C LEU A 334 -19.77 -10.82 7.90
N PHE A 335 -20.23 -12.03 7.64
CA PHE A 335 -19.44 -13.25 7.91
C PHE A 335 -18.13 -13.27 7.12
N MET A 336 -18.17 -12.95 5.82
CA MET A 336 -16.98 -12.85 4.98
C MET A 336 -16.04 -11.72 5.47
N PHE A 337 -16.61 -10.58 5.87
CA PHE A 337 -15.85 -9.48 6.43
C PHE A 337 -15.07 -9.92 7.68
N ILE A 338 -15.73 -10.53 8.66
CA ILE A 338 -15.08 -11.00 9.90
C ILE A 338 -14.01 -12.06 9.60
N SER A 339 -14.33 -13.04 8.76
CA SER A 339 -13.40 -14.09 8.35
C SER A 339 -12.14 -13.51 7.69
N ARG A 340 -12.32 -12.53 6.77
CA ARG A 340 -11.19 -11.86 6.13
C ARG A 340 -10.42 -10.92 7.06
N VAL A 341 -11.07 -10.28 8.04
CA VAL A 341 -10.35 -9.53 9.09
C VAL A 341 -9.41 -10.45 9.84
N ILE A 342 -9.89 -11.60 10.29
CA ILE A 342 -9.09 -12.57 11.04
C ILE A 342 -7.90 -13.06 10.19
N THR A 343 -8.16 -13.53 8.98
CA THR A 343 -7.10 -14.06 8.09
C THR A 343 -6.10 -12.99 7.68
N THR A 344 -6.53 -11.76 7.40
CA THR A 344 -5.66 -10.62 7.10
C THR A 344 -4.75 -10.28 8.28
N VAL A 345 -5.35 -10.17 9.49
CA VAL A 345 -4.60 -9.88 10.72
C VAL A 345 -3.55 -10.96 10.96
N LEU A 346 -3.90 -12.24 10.84
CA LEU A 346 -2.95 -13.34 11.04
C LEU A 346 -1.83 -13.33 9.99
N CYS A 347 -2.16 -13.21 8.71
CA CYS A 347 -1.17 -13.21 7.64
C CYS A 347 -0.22 -12.01 7.71
N PHE A 348 -0.76 -10.81 7.88
CA PHE A 348 0.05 -9.60 7.88
C PHE A 348 0.92 -9.48 9.15
N SER A 349 0.36 -9.81 10.31
CA SER A 349 1.07 -9.69 11.60
C SER A 349 2.17 -10.72 11.80
N SER A 350 2.15 -11.83 11.06
CA SER A 350 3.17 -12.89 11.13
C SER A 350 4.54 -12.48 10.57
N GLY A 351 4.63 -11.33 9.88
CA GLY A 351 5.84 -10.84 9.24
C GLY A 351 6.08 -11.38 7.84
N ALA A 352 5.07 -11.99 7.21
CA ALA A 352 5.13 -12.43 5.81
C ALA A 352 5.47 -11.27 4.87
N PRO A 353 6.32 -11.46 3.85
CA PRO A 353 6.58 -10.44 2.84
C PRO A 353 5.34 -10.22 1.98
N GLY A 354 4.51 -9.25 2.35
CA GLY A 354 3.24 -8.92 1.69
C GLY A 354 2.62 -7.67 2.30
N GLY A 355 1.77 -6.99 1.52
CA GLY A 355 1.08 -5.74 1.88
C GLY A 355 -0.30 -5.97 2.47
N ILE A 356 -0.95 -4.89 2.88
CA ILE A 356 -2.28 -4.92 3.50
C ILE A 356 -3.31 -4.10 2.69
N PHE A 357 -2.90 -3.35 1.65
CA PHE A 357 -3.80 -2.47 0.89
C PHE A 357 -4.95 -3.25 0.23
N ALA A 358 -4.63 -4.26 -0.61
CA ALA A 358 -5.66 -5.05 -1.27
C ALA A 358 -6.62 -5.73 -0.29
N PRO A 359 -6.17 -6.39 0.80
CA PRO A 359 -7.07 -6.86 1.84
C PRO A 359 -7.97 -5.76 2.43
N MET A 360 -7.44 -4.54 2.68
CA MET A 360 -8.25 -3.44 3.19
C MET A 360 -9.30 -2.96 2.19
N LEU A 361 -8.98 -2.91 0.88
CA LEU A 361 -9.95 -2.60 -0.16
C LEU A 361 -11.10 -3.62 -0.16
N ALA A 362 -10.79 -4.91 -0.12
CA ALA A 362 -11.79 -5.97 -0.07
C ALA A 362 -12.65 -5.91 1.20
N LEU A 363 -12.05 -5.66 2.36
CA LEU A 363 -12.78 -5.47 3.62
C LEU A 363 -13.71 -4.24 3.56
N GLY A 364 -13.20 -3.13 3.01
CA GLY A 364 -13.99 -1.92 2.80
C GLY A 364 -15.19 -2.16 1.89
N THR A 365 -15.01 -2.93 0.80
CA THR A 365 -16.09 -3.35 -0.08
C THR A 365 -17.15 -4.16 0.66
N LEU A 366 -16.76 -5.21 1.38
CA LEU A 366 -17.69 -6.09 2.07
C LEU A 366 -18.59 -5.34 3.06
N LEU A 367 -17.99 -4.54 3.92
CA LEU A 367 -18.75 -3.77 4.91
C LEU A 367 -19.54 -2.64 4.27
N GLY A 368 -18.98 -1.97 3.25
CA GLY A 368 -19.66 -0.94 2.48
C GLY A 368 -20.90 -1.48 1.75
N THR A 369 -20.78 -2.64 1.09
CA THR A 369 -21.93 -3.31 0.43
C THR A 369 -22.99 -3.73 1.43
N ALA A 370 -22.58 -4.33 2.56
CA ALA A 370 -23.53 -4.73 3.62
C ALA A 370 -24.32 -3.53 4.13
N PHE A 371 -23.66 -2.40 4.38
CA PHE A 371 -24.30 -1.14 4.76
C PHE A 371 -25.23 -0.64 3.65
N GLY A 372 -24.80 -0.64 2.38
CA GLY A 372 -25.58 -0.18 1.24
C GLY A 372 -26.87 -0.98 1.06
N ILE A 373 -26.82 -2.31 1.21
CA ILE A 373 -28.00 -3.17 1.17
C ILE A 373 -28.95 -2.87 2.34
N ALA A 374 -28.41 -2.72 3.56
CA ALA A 374 -29.21 -2.36 4.73
C ALA A 374 -29.85 -0.96 4.56
N ALA A 375 -29.13 0.01 4.04
CA ALA A 375 -29.65 1.35 3.75
C ALA A 375 -30.73 1.31 2.66
N LYS A 376 -30.56 0.51 1.60
CA LYS A 376 -31.58 0.32 0.55
C LYS A 376 -32.89 -0.24 1.10
N VAL A 377 -32.82 -1.17 2.04
CA VAL A 377 -34.02 -1.73 2.71
C VAL A 377 -34.64 -0.71 3.66
N GLY A 378 -33.82 0.04 4.43
CA GLY A 378 -34.31 1.04 5.38
C GLY A 378 -34.89 2.32 4.73
N PHE A 379 -34.41 2.67 3.53
CA PHE A 379 -34.77 3.89 2.81
C PHE A 379 -35.14 3.62 1.35
N PRO A 380 -36.19 2.87 1.07
CA PRO A 380 -36.54 2.44 -0.30
C PRO A 380 -36.85 3.62 -1.23
N ALA A 381 -37.32 4.75 -0.69
CA ALA A 381 -37.62 5.96 -1.46
C ALA A 381 -36.38 6.61 -2.11
N TYR A 382 -35.18 6.28 -1.65
CA TYR A 382 -33.93 6.86 -2.20
C TYR A 382 -33.39 6.08 -3.39
N HIS A 383 -33.93 4.92 -3.74
CA HIS A 383 -33.49 4.05 -4.84
C HIS A 383 -31.97 3.81 -4.84
N LEU A 384 -31.41 3.50 -3.65
CA LEU A 384 -29.98 3.38 -3.41
C LEU A 384 -29.35 2.22 -4.18
N ASP A 385 -28.12 2.43 -4.65
CA ASP A 385 -27.27 1.40 -5.24
C ASP A 385 -26.22 0.96 -4.21
N ALA A 386 -26.22 -0.31 -3.82
CA ALA A 386 -25.26 -0.84 -2.84
C ALA A 386 -23.81 -0.78 -3.32
N GLY A 387 -23.57 -0.83 -4.62
CA GLY A 387 -22.23 -0.72 -5.22
C GLY A 387 -21.56 0.62 -4.95
N THR A 388 -22.34 1.70 -4.85
CA THR A 388 -21.79 3.03 -4.54
C THR A 388 -21.22 3.09 -3.10
N PHE A 389 -21.88 2.43 -2.15
CA PHE A 389 -21.39 2.28 -0.77
C PHE A 389 -20.21 1.31 -0.69
N ALA A 390 -20.17 0.30 -1.53
CA ALA A 390 -19.03 -0.62 -1.67
C ALA A 390 -17.75 0.17 -2.05
N VAL A 391 -17.83 0.99 -3.10
CA VAL A 391 -16.71 1.82 -3.58
C VAL A 391 -16.29 2.85 -2.52
N ALA A 392 -17.25 3.53 -1.88
CA ALA A 392 -16.96 4.46 -0.81
C ALA A 392 -16.26 3.78 0.39
N GLY A 393 -16.71 2.55 0.74
CA GLY A 393 -16.11 1.74 1.81
C GLY A 393 -14.67 1.32 1.53
N MET A 394 -14.30 1.05 0.26
CA MET A 394 -12.92 0.72 -0.12
C MET A 394 -11.93 1.80 0.35
N GLY A 395 -12.21 3.05 0.01
CA GLY A 395 -11.37 4.18 0.41
C GLY A 395 -11.41 4.48 1.91
N ALA A 396 -12.58 4.27 2.54
CA ALA A 396 -12.81 4.65 3.92
C ALA A 396 -11.97 3.85 4.92
N LEU A 397 -11.79 2.54 4.72
CA LEU A 397 -10.94 1.72 5.60
C LEU A 397 -9.45 2.11 5.47
N LEU A 398 -8.98 2.39 4.25
CA LEU A 398 -7.63 2.93 4.03
C LEU A 398 -7.46 4.27 4.76
N ALA A 399 -8.42 5.19 4.58
CA ALA A 399 -8.41 6.51 5.18
C ALA A 399 -8.38 6.45 6.72
N ALA A 400 -9.16 5.57 7.34
CA ALA A 400 -9.22 5.39 8.79
C ALA A 400 -7.99 4.72 9.39
N SER A 401 -7.42 3.72 8.69
CA SER A 401 -6.30 2.90 9.16
C SER A 401 -4.94 3.57 8.93
N LEU A 402 -4.72 4.12 7.73
CA LEU A 402 -3.44 4.72 7.31
C LEU A 402 -3.39 6.24 7.55
N ARG A 403 -4.52 6.91 7.67
CA ARG A 403 -4.64 8.38 7.74
C ARG A 403 -4.28 9.08 6.43
N ALA A 404 -4.54 8.43 5.31
CA ALA A 404 -4.32 8.92 3.95
C ALA A 404 -5.65 8.99 3.16
N PRO A 405 -6.59 9.91 3.52
CA PRO A 405 -7.89 10.01 2.86
C PRO A 405 -7.78 10.39 1.38
N LEU A 406 -6.92 11.33 0.99
CA LEU A 406 -6.76 11.73 -0.41
C LEU A 406 -6.25 10.56 -1.26
N THR A 407 -5.24 9.87 -0.77
CA THR A 407 -4.70 8.67 -1.42
C THR A 407 -5.80 7.60 -1.56
N GLY A 408 -6.56 7.34 -0.51
CA GLY A 408 -7.65 6.37 -0.53
C GLY A 408 -8.74 6.70 -1.54
N ILE A 409 -9.17 7.98 -1.60
CA ILE A 409 -10.17 8.47 -2.56
C ILE A 409 -9.67 8.29 -4.00
N VAL A 410 -8.50 8.87 -4.32
CA VAL A 410 -7.99 8.88 -5.68
C VAL A 410 -7.62 7.49 -6.15
N LEU A 411 -7.03 6.65 -5.27
CA LEU A 411 -6.72 5.27 -5.57
C LEU A 411 -7.95 4.49 -6.03
N VAL A 412 -9.02 4.58 -5.26
CA VAL A 412 -10.25 3.84 -5.59
C VAL A 412 -10.91 4.38 -6.85
N LEU A 413 -10.91 5.71 -7.06
CA LEU A 413 -11.44 6.31 -8.29
C LEU A 413 -10.65 5.88 -9.53
N GLU A 414 -9.32 5.89 -9.47
CA GLU A 414 -8.46 5.44 -10.59
C GLU A 414 -8.61 3.93 -10.87
N MET A 415 -8.77 3.12 -9.81
CA MET A 415 -8.90 1.67 -9.96
C MET A 415 -10.26 1.22 -10.49
N THR A 416 -11.34 1.98 -10.21
CA THR A 416 -12.73 1.60 -10.54
C THR A 416 -13.34 2.39 -11.70
N ASP A 417 -12.67 3.46 -12.15
CA ASP A 417 -13.15 4.40 -13.17
C ASP A 417 -14.56 4.97 -12.88
N ASN A 418 -14.89 5.20 -11.60
CA ASN A 418 -16.18 5.71 -11.13
C ASN A 418 -16.06 7.13 -10.53
N TYR A 419 -15.57 8.10 -11.31
CA TYR A 419 -15.32 9.48 -10.86
C TYR A 419 -16.56 10.22 -10.38
N GLN A 420 -17.77 9.80 -10.77
CA GLN A 420 -19.04 10.34 -10.27
C GLN A 420 -19.23 10.14 -8.76
N LEU A 421 -18.48 9.23 -8.14
CA LEU A 421 -18.54 8.96 -6.70
C LEU A 421 -17.54 9.80 -5.87
N ILE A 422 -16.86 10.78 -6.47
CA ILE A 422 -15.85 11.59 -5.77
C ILE A 422 -16.41 12.26 -4.52
N LEU A 423 -17.61 12.86 -4.59
CA LEU A 423 -18.23 13.57 -3.44
C LEU A 423 -18.65 12.61 -2.31
N PRO A 424 -19.36 11.49 -2.56
CA PRO A 424 -19.60 10.47 -1.55
C PRO A 424 -18.30 9.95 -0.91
N MET A 425 -17.27 9.71 -1.69
CA MET A 425 -16.00 9.21 -1.20
C MET A 425 -15.27 10.22 -0.31
N ILE A 426 -15.27 11.51 -0.68
CA ILE A 426 -14.70 12.58 0.15
C ILE A 426 -15.39 12.58 1.53
N ILE A 427 -16.72 12.55 1.56
CA ILE A 427 -17.50 12.57 2.81
C ILE A 427 -17.20 11.32 3.65
N THR A 428 -17.19 10.14 3.03
CA THR A 428 -16.95 8.88 3.73
C THR A 428 -15.52 8.81 4.28
N CYS A 429 -14.51 9.09 3.45
CA CYS A 429 -13.10 9.00 3.85
C CYS A 429 -12.72 10.06 4.87
N LEU A 430 -13.21 11.29 4.71
CA LEU A 430 -12.97 12.36 5.68
C LEU A 430 -13.66 12.06 7.01
N GLY A 431 -14.93 11.62 7.01
CA GLY A 431 -15.65 11.20 8.21
C GLY A 431 -14.92 10.05 8.93
N ALA A 432 -14.43 9.06 8.19
CA ALA A 432 -13.66 7.95 8.71
C ALA A 432 -12.34 8.41 9.36
N THR A 433 -11.60 9.29 8.70
CA THR A 433 -10.32 9.81 9.21
C THR A 433 -10.51 10.66 10.46
N LEU A 434 -11.49 11.59 10.45
CA LEU A 434 -11.75 12.48 11.58
C LEU A 434 -12.18 11.70 12.83
N LEU A 435 -13.11 10.75 12.69
CA LEU A 435 -13.54 9.93 13.82
C LEU A 435 -12.42 9.02 14.33
N ALA A 436 -11.67 8.37 13.43
CA ALA A 436 -10.51 7.59 13.82
C ALA A 436 -9.48 8.42 14.59
N GLN A 437 -9.32 9.71 14.23
CA GLN A 437 -8.44 10.65 14.92
C GLN A 437 -8.99 11.03 16.29
N PHE A 438 -10.27 11.32 16.37
CA PHE A 438 -10.94 11.65 17.64
C PHE A 438 -10.84 10.49 18.64
N LEU A 439 -10.95 9.25 18.20
CA LEU A 439 -10.78 8.06 19.02
C LEU A 439 -9.31 7.74 19.38
N GLY A 440 -8.35 8.62 19.04
CA GLY A 440 -6.94 8.44 19.36
C GLY A 440 -6.22 7.35 18.53
N GLY A 441 -6.84 6.83 17.46
CA GLY A 441 -6.20 5.88 16.55
C GLY A 441 -4.91 6.45 15.96
N LYS A 442 -3.88 5.66 15.78
CA LYS A 442 -2.60 6.05 15.16
C LYS A 442 -2.47 5.45 13.76
N PRO A 443 -1.76 6.13 12.82
CA PRO A 443 -1.46 5.57 11.51
C PRO A 443 -0.73 4.23 11.64
N LEU A 444 -1.12 3.23 10.86
CA LEU A 444 -0.60 1.87 11.01
C LEU A 444 0.89 1.79 10.70
N TYR A 445 1.33 2.30 9.55
CA TYR A 445 2.72 2.15 9.09
C TYR A 445 3.71 2.91 9.96
N SER A 446 3.45 4.17 10.28
CA SER A 446 4.30 4.96 11.17
C SER A 446 4.38 4.36 12.59
N THR A 447 3.29 3.72 13.05
CA THR A 447 3.30 2.98 14.34
C THR A 447 4.18 1.73 14.26
N ILE A 448 4.14 0.99 13.15
CA ILE A 448 5.01 -0.19 12.94
C ILE A 448 6.47 0.24 12.84
N LEU A 449 6.77 1.34 12.13
CA LEU A 449 8.12 1.90 12.06
C LEU A 449 8.64 2.28 13.44
N ALA A 450 7.86 3.05 14.21
CA ALA A 450 8.25 3.47 15.57
C ALA A 450 8.56 2.26 16.48
N ARG A 451 7.75 1.19 16.42
CA ARG A 451 8.00 -0.06 17.16
C ARG A 451 9.29 -0.75 16.70
N THR A 452 9.57 -0.75 15.40
CA THR A 452 10.79 -1.36 14.83
C THR A 452 12.03 -0.60 15.30
N LEU A 453 12.00 0.73 15.28
CA LEU A 453 13.09 1.58 15.73
C LEU A 453 13.35 1.41 17.23
N ALA A 454 12.30 1.45 18.06
CA ALA A 454 12.41 1.25 19.51
C ALA A 454 13.03 -0.11 19.87
N LYS A 455 12.65 -1.17 19.14
CA LYS A 455 13.25 -2.50 19.31
C LYS A 455 14.74 -2.51 19.00
N GLN A 456 15.16 -1.87 17.90
CA GLN A 456 16.57 -1.78 17.52
C GLN A 456 17.39 -0.97 18.50
N GLU A 457 16.85 0.11 19.04
CA GLU A 457 17.51 0.87 20.09
C GLU A 457 17.71 0.04 21.36
N ALA A 458 16.70 -0.72 21.77
CA ALA A 458 16.82 -1.63 22.92
C ALA A 458 17.86 -2.73 22.70
N GLU A 459 17.91 -3.32 21.49
CA GLU A 459 18.91 -4.33 21.11
C GLU A 459 20.36 -3.75 21.10
N ARG A 460 20.54 -2.52 20.61
CA ARG A 460 21.83 -1.82 20.64
C ARG A 460 22.28 -1.49 22.06
N ALA A 461 21.38 -0.99 22.90
CA ALA A 461 21.67 -0.72 24.31
C ALA A 461 22.05 -1.98 25.09
N ALA A 462 21.37 -3.11 24.84
CA ALA A 462 21.72 -4.39 25.44
C ALA A 462 23.11 -4.89 24.99
N ALA A 463 23.45 -4.73 23.70
CA ALA A 463 24.77 -5.14 23.17
C ALA A 463 25.93 -4.24 23.63
N GLN A 464 25.66 -3.01 24.06
CA GLN A 464 26.69 -2.11 24.66
C GLN A 464 26.96 -2.40 26.15
N ASN A 465 26.02 -3.08 26.82
CA ASN A 465 26.14 -3.44 28.24
C ASN A 465 26.69 -4.87 28.44
N THR A 466 26.98 -5.60 27.40
CA THR A 466 27.65 -6.92 27.37
C THR A 466 29.06 -6.79 26.85
#